data_d9eb482144d79851b9f45861431e7490
#
_entry.id   d9eb482144d79851b9f45861431e7490
#
_cell.length_a   1.000
_cell.length_b   1.000
_cell.length_c   1.000
_cell.angle_alpha   90.00
_cell.angle_beta   90.00
_cell.angle_gamma   90.00
#
_symmetry.space_group_name_H-M   'P 1'
#
loop_
_entity.id
_entity.type
_entity.pdbx_description
1 polymer ?
#
loop_
_entity_poly.entity_id
_entity_poly.type
_entity_poly.pdbx_seq_one_letter_code
_entity_poly.pdbx_strand_id
1 'polypeptide(L)'
;MITLLIVKHVIADYFMQYSWMIRDKGNYGAWGGIAHSSWHAILTFLVLSVFNLPLLWIILMAILDGVVHYHIDYVKSNVWKTRGYTPANQMYWVTHGVDQLLHLLTYVAIVALCE
;
A
#
# COMPACT_ATOMS: atom_id res chain seq x y z
N MET A 1 -4.25 -11.94 -12.42
CA MET A 1 -3.28 -11.32 -11.47
C MET A 1 -3.81 -10.04 -10.86
N ILE A 2 -4.13 -9.00 -11.65
CA ILE A 2 -4.53 -7.67 -11.15
C ILE A 2 -5.71 -7.72 -10.16
N THR A 3 -6.75 -8.50 -10.44
CA THR A 3 -7.91 -8.63 -9.56
C THR A 3 -7.55 -9.10 -8.16
N LEU A 4 -6.66 -10.08 -8.02
CA LEU A 4 -6.20 -10.59 -6.72
C LEU A 4 -5.35 -9.54 -5.98
N LEU A 5 -4.56 -8.74 -6.69
CA LEU A 5 -3.80 -7.64 -6.10
C LEU A 5 -4.73 -6.53 -5.57
N ILE A 6 -5.82 -6.23 -6.28
CA ILE A 6 -6.83 -5.27 -5.81
C ILE A 6 -7.56 -5.84 -4.58
N VAL A 7 -7.98 -7.10 -4.61
CA VAL A 7 -8.67 -7.74 -3.47
C VAL A 7 -7.77 -7.75 -2.24
N LYS A 8 -6.49 -8.14 -2.37
CA LYS A 8 -5.56 -8.13 -1.23
C LYS A 8 -5.35 -6.71 -0.67
N HIS A 9 -5.36 -5.68 -1.55
CA HIS A 9 -5.23 -4.29 -1.13
C HIS A 9 -6.39 -3.88 -0.23
N VAL A 10 -7.63 -4.17 -0.64
CA VAL A 10 -8.81 -3.90 0.17
C VAL A 10 -8.75 -4.65 1.51
N ILE A 11 -8.31 -5.91 1.50
CA ILE A 11 -8.16 -6.69 2.75
C ILE A 11 -7.14 -6.02 3.67
N ALA A 12 -5.97 -5.63 3.17
CA ALA A 12 -4.92 -5.01 3.98
C ALA A 12 -5.32 -3.62 4.49
N ASP A 13 -5.93 -2.77 3.65
CA ASP A 13 -6.25 -1.40 4.00
C ASP A 13 -7.49 -1.25 4.89
N TYR A 14 -8.45 -2.14 4.77
CA TYR A 14 -9.73 -2.00 5.47
C TYR A 14 -9.99 -3.05 6.56
N PHE A 15 -9.42 -4.25 6.44
CA PHE A 15 -9.64 -5.32 7.41
C PHE A 15 -8.45 -5.59 8.33
N MET A 16 -7.22 -5.31 7.88
CA MET A 16 -5.99 -5.59 8.62
C MET A 16 -5.27 -4.33 9.10
N GLN A 17 -5.85 -3.15 8.90
CA GLN A 17 -5.28 -1.88 9.32
C GLN A 17 -5.82 -1.48 10.70
N TYR A 18 -5.00 -1.62 11.74
CA TYR A 18 -5.34 -1.23 13.10
C TYR A 18 -5.05 0.24 13.38
N SER A 19 -5.72 0.82 14.39
CA SER A 19 -5.62 2.26 14.72
C SER A 19 -4.19 2.70 15.04
N TRP A 20 -3.38 1.87 15.67
CA TRP A 20 -1.98 2.18 15.96
C TRP A 20 -1.13 2.27 14.68
N MET A 21 -1.42 1.46 13.67
CA MET A 21 -0.77 1.54 12.36
C MET A 21 -1.11 2.87 11.66
N ILE A 22 -2.40 3.25 11.67
CA ILE A 22 -2.88 4.50 11.06
C ILE A 22 -2.19 5.70 11.70
N ARG A 23 -2.12 5.74 13.04
CA ARG A 23 -1.50 6.83 13.78
C ARG A 23 -0.03 7.04 13.40
N ASP A 24 0.68 5.95 13.14
CA ASP A 24 2.12 5.98 12.91
C ASP A 24 2.52 6.29 11.47
N LYS A 25 1.61 6.16 10.49
CA LYS A 25 1.91 6.32 9.06
C LYS A 25 2.54 7.67 8.70
N GLY A 26 2.18 8.73 9.40
CA GLY A 26 2.73 10.07 9.20
C GLY A 26 4.09 10.32 9.85
N ASN A 27 4.65 9.33 10.55
CA ASN A 27 5.95 9.40 11.21
C ASN A 27 6.93 8.44 10.53
N TYR A 28 7.94 8.97 9.84
CA TYR A 28 8.89 8.15 9.08
C TYR A 28 9.68 7.23 10.02
N GLY A 29 9.75 5.94 9.66
CA GLY A 29 10.43 4.92 10.45
C GLY A 29 9.62 4.36 11.63
N ALA A 30 8.42 4.85 11.90
CA ALA A 30 7.56 4.33 12.96
C ALA A 30 7.03 2.92 12.63
N TRP A 31 6.94 2.07 13.66
CA TRP A 31 6.57 0.67 13.50
C TRP A 31 5.20 0.43 12.88
N GLY A 32 4.23 1.31 13.12
CA GLY A 32 2.89 1.16 12.55
C GLY A 32 2.86 1.24 11.03
N GLY A 33 3.62 2.17 10.45
CA GLY A 33 3.77 2.28 8.98
C GLY A 33 4.51 1.08 8.39
N ILE A 34 5.60 0.65 9.06
CA ILE A 34 6.39 -0.52 8.64
C ILE A 34 5.54 -1.80 8.70
N ALA A 35 4.82 -2.03 9.79
CA ALA A 35 3.97 -3.21 9.96
C ALA A 35 2.86 -3.25 8.89
N HIS A 36 2.20 -2.13 8.63
CA HIS A 36 1.15 -2.05 7.62
C HIS A 36 1.68 -2.36 6.20
N SER A 37 2.77 -1.72 5.80
CA SER A 37 3.37 -1.98 4.49
C SER A 37 3.94 -3.39 4.35
N SER A 38 4.40 -4.00 5.46
CA SER A 38 4.83 -5.41 5.49
C SER A 38 3.66 -6.36 5.22
N TRP A 39 2.45 -6.07 5.70
CA TRP A 39 1.26 -6.84 5.33
C TRP A 39 1.01 -6.80 3.83
N HIS A 40 1.15 -5.62 3.20
CA HIS A 40 1.02 -5.52 1.75
C HIS A 40 2.05 -6.36 1.00
N ALA A 41 3.30 -6.33 1.43
CA ALA A 41 4.36 -7.16 0.85
C ALA A 41 4.07 -8.66 0.99
N ILE A 42 3.68 -9.11 2.19
CA ILE A 42 3.33 -10.52 2.46
C ILE A 42 2.16 -10.98 1.60
N LEU A 43 1.09 -10.19 1.54
CA LEU A 43 -0.08 -10.54 0.74
C LEU A 43 0.23 -10.51 -0.76
N THR A 44 1.07 -9.59 -1.24
CA THR A 44 1.55 -9.61 -2.63
C THR A 44 2.38 -10.84 -2.92
N PHE A 45 3.28 -11.23 -2.02
CA PHE A 45 4.02 -12.48 -2.14
C PHE A 45 3.07 -13.68 -2.28
N LEU A 46 2.06 -13.80 -1.42
CA LEU A 46 1.08 -14.88 -1.47
C LEU A 46 0.26 -14.89 -2.77
N VAL A 47 -0.18 -13.71 -3.22
CA VAL A 47 -0.91 -13.57 -4.49
C VAL A 47 -0.02 -14.01 -5.67
N LEU A 48 1.22 -13.54 -5.74
CA LEU A 48 2.09 -13.87 -6.86
C LEU A 48 2.54 -15.34 -6.85
N SER A 49 2.59 -15.98 -5.68
CA SER A 49 2.95 -17.40 -5.54
C SER A 49 1.96 -18.37 -6.18
N VAL A 50 0.72 -17.95 -6.50
CA VAL A 50 -0.23 -18.80 -7.23
C VAL A 50 -0.02 -18.77 -8.74
N PHE A 51 0.91 -17.93 -9.23
CA PHE A 51 1.29 -17.84 -10.63
C PHE A 51 2.63 -18.51 -10.86
N ASN A 52 2.85 -19.01 -12.05
CA ASN A 52 4.10 -19.71 -12.41
C ASN A 52 5.24 -18.72 -12.69
N LEU A 53 5.65 -17.98 -11.65
CA LEU A 53 6.72 -16.99 -11.70
C LEU A 53 7.98 -17.48 -10.96
N PRO A 54 9.19 -17.07 -11.38
CA PRO A 54 10.41 -17.35 -10.64
C PRO A 54 10.33 -16.79 -9.20
N LEU A 55 10.73 -17.58 -8.20
CA LEU A 55 10.67 -17.17 -6.79
C LEU A 55 11.37 -15.84 -6.51
N LEU A 56 12.54 -15.63 -7.10
CA LEU A 56 13.26 -14.35 -6.94
C LEU A 56 12.41 -13.17 -7.43
N TRP A 57 11.68 -13.35 -8.53
CA TRP A 57 10.81 -12.30 -9.09
C TRP A 57 9.63 -12.00 -8.17
N ILE A 58 9.01 -13.03 -7.60
CA ILE A 58 7.94 -12.88 -6.60
C ILE A 58 8.43 -12.08 -5.39
N ILE A 59 9.62 -12.41 -4.88
CA ILE A 59 10.23 -11.69 -3.74
C ILE A 59 10.48 -10.23 -4.09
N LEU A 60 11.07 -9.95 -5.26
CA LEU A 60 11.37 -8.58 -5.68
C LEU A 60 10.10 -7.73 -5.83
N MET A 61 9.04 -8.28 -6.42
CA MET A 61 7.77 -7.58 -6.60
C MET A 61 7.05 -7.35 -5.26
N ALA A 62 7.13 -8.31 -4.34
CA ALA A 62 6.57 -8.14 -2.99
C ALA A 62 7.31 -7.04 -2.20
N ILE A 63 8.63 -7.00 -2.27
CA ILE A 63 9.44 -5.93 -1.66
C ILE A 63 9.11 -4.58 -2.31
N LEU A 64 9.03 -4.53 -3.64
CA LEU A 64 8.67 -3.32 -4.37
C LEU A 64 7.32 -2.77 -3.90
N ASP A 65 6.30 -3.64 -3.81
CA ASP A 65 4.99 -3.24 -3.31
C ASP A 65 5.06 -2.68 -1.89
N GLY A 66 5.69 -3.38 -0.96
CA GLY A 66 5.82 -2.91 0.42
C GLY A 66 6.52 -1.56 0.55
N VAL A 67 7.64 -1.38 -0.17
CA VAL A 67 8.41 -0.13 -0.14
C VAL A 67 7.62 1.03 -0.76
N VAL A 68 7.02 0.83 -1.92
CA VAL A 68 6.21 1.85 -2.60
C VAL A 68 4.98 2.19 -1.76
N HIS A 69 4.28 1.18 -1.25
CA HIS A 69 3.10 1.35 -0.40
C HIS A 69 3.43 2.19 0.85
N TYR A 70 4.52 1.88 1.53
CA TYR A 70 4.99 2.63 2.69
C TYR A 70 5.14 4.12 2.40
N HIS A 71 5.81 4.47 1.30
CA HIS A 71 6.10 5.86 0.96
C HIS A 71 4.85 6.63 0.50
N ILE A 72 3.94 6.00 -0.25
CA ILE A 72 2.66 6.61 -0.63
C ILE A 72 1.87 6.96 0.63
N ASP A 73 1.70 6.00 1.54
CA ASP A 73 0.99 6.19 2.81
C ASP A 73 1.63 7.26 3.70
N TYR A 74 2.96 7.26 3.79
CA TYR A 74 3.70 8.27 4.55
C TYR A 74 3.43 9.67 4.01
N VAL A 75 3.56 9.88 2.70
CA VAL A 75 3.35 11.20 2.07
C VAL A 75 1.92 11.68 2.30
N LYS A 76 0.91 10.84 2.07
CA LYS A 76 -0.49 11.19 2.33
C LYS A 76 -0.71 11.58 3.80
N SER A 77 -0.30 10.74 4.72
CA SER A 77 -0.53 10.94 6.15
C SER A 77 0.22 12.18 6.67
N ASN A 78 1.41 12.44 6.15
CA ASN A 78 2.17 13.64 6.47
C ASN A 78 1.48 14.90 5.92
N VAL A 79 0.96 14.87 4.71
CA VAL A 79 0.18 15.99 4.14
C VAL A 79 -1.07 16.26 4.97
N TRP A 80 -1.82 15.22 5.36
CA TRP A 80 -3.00 15.40 6.22
C TRP A 80 -2.64 16.06 7.55
N LYS A 81 -1.58 15.58 8.19
CA LYS A 81 -1.10 16.12 9.47
C LYS A 81 -0.65 17.58 9.35
N THR A 82 0.15 17.92 8.34
CA THR A 82 0.73 19.25 8.18
C THR A 82 -0.26 20.28 7.67
N ARG A 83 -1.24 19.87 6.87
CA ARG A 83 -2.28 20.74 6.30
C ARG A 83 -3.57 20.76 7.13
N GLY A 84 -3.68 19.91 8.16
CA GLY A 84 -4.88 19.81 8.98
C GLY A 84 -6.09 19.25 8.20
N TYR A 85 -5.87 18.40 7.20
CA TYR A 85 -6.95 17.80 6.42
C TYR A 85 -7.69 16.75 7.25
N THR A 86 -9.01 16.89 7.29
CA THR A 86 -9.93 15.97 7.98
C THR A 86 -11.00 15.52 7.00
N PRO A 87 -11.77 14.46 7.31
CA PRO A 87 -12.89 14.01 6.45
C PRO A 87 -13.93 15.08 6.13
N ALA A 88 -13.97 16.20 6.88
CA ALA A 88 -14.81 17.35 6.61
C ALA A 88 -14.30 18.24 5.46
N ASN A 89 -13.03 18.08 5.05
CA ASN A 89 -12.41 18.86 3.98
C ASN A 89 -12.44 18.09 2.66
N GLN A 90 -12.75 18.76 1.56
CA GLN A 90 -12.69 18.14 0.25
C GLN A 90 -11.28 17.65 -0.11
N MET A 91 -10.21 18.38 0.27
CA MET A 91 -8.83 18.01 -0.02
C MET A 91 -8.39 16.71 0.67
N TYR A 92 -9.01 16.35 1.81
CA TYR A 92 -8.82 15.03 2.40
C TYR A 92 -9.20 13.92 1.41
N TRP A 93 -10.37 14.02 0.80
CA TRP A 93 -10.88 13.02 -0.15
C TRP A 93 -10.13 13.02 -1.47
N VAL A 94 -9.70 14.20 -1.96
CA VAL A 94 -8.88 14.32 -3.16
C VAL A 94 -7.53 13.62 -2.95
N THR A 95 -6.85 13.91 -1.85
CA THR A 95 -5.55 13.29 -1.55
C THR A 95 -5.68 11.80 -1.24
N HIS A 96 -6.79 11.37 -0.62
CA HIS A 96 -7.09 9.95 -0.44
C HIS A 96 -7.32 9.24 -1.79
N GLY A 97 -8.04 9.86 -2.71
CA GLY A 97 -8.25 9.33 -4.07
C GLY A 97 -6.94 9.20 -4.84
N VAL A 98 -6.06 10.19 -4.77
CA VAL A 98 -4.72 10.14 -5.38
C VAL A 98 -3.89 9.01 -4.77
N ASP A 99 -3.89 8.85 -3.47
CA ASP A 99 -3.23 7.77 -2.74
C ASP A 99 -3.71 6.39 -3.27
N GLN A 100 -5.01 6.17 -3.32
CA GLN A 100 -5.57 4.92 -3.83
C GLN A 100 -5.21 4.68 -5.30
N LEU A 101 -5.23 5.72 -6.13
CA LEU A 101 -4.83 5.62 -7.53
C LEU A 101 -3.35 5.20 -7.66
N LEU A 102 -2.45 5.77 -6.86
CA LEU A 102 -1.02 5.41 -6.89
C LEU A 102 -0.79 3.95 -6.48
N HIS A 103 -1.52 3.44 -5.49
CA HIS A 103 -1.47 2.01 -5.13
C HIS A 103 -1.94 1.12 -6.28
N LEU A 104 -3.05 1.47 -6.94
CA LEU A 104 -3.57 0.69 -8.08
C LEU A 104 -2.59 0.72 -9.26
N LEU A 105 -1.97 1.86 -9.55
CA LEU A 105 -0.95 1.98 -10.60
C LEU A 105 0.29 1.14 -10.27
N THR A 106 0.66 1.01 -9.01
CA THR A 106 1.73 0.11 -8.58
C THR A 106 1.40 -1.34 -8.95
N TYR A 107 0.16 -1.78 -8.75
CA TYR A 107 -0.24 -3.14 -9.16
C TYR A 107 -0.27 -3.33 -10.67
N VAL A 108 -0.69 -2.31 -11.43
CA VAL A 108 -0.59 -2.36 -12.89
C VAL A 108 0.87 -2.52 -13.33
N ALA A 109 1.79 -1.78 -12.70
CA ALA A 109 3.22 -1.89 -12.98
C ALA A 109 3.77 -3.29 -12.60
N ILE A 110 3.39 -3.85 -11.45
CA ILE A 110 3.79 -5.20 -11.03
C ILE A 110 3.32 -6.23 -12.04
N VAL A 111 2.06 -6.16 -12.50
CA VAL A 111 1.52 -7.08 -13.51
C VAL A 111 2.30 -6.97 -14.81
N ALA A 112 2.54 -5.76 -15.30
CA ALA A 112 3.29 -5.53 -16.53
C ALA A 112 4.76 -6.01 -16.45
N LEU A 113 5.35 -6.02 -15.25
CA LEU A 113 6.70 -6.57 -15.03
C LEU A 113 6.70 -8.10 -14.90
N CYS A 114 5.55 -8.71 -14.63
CA CYS A 114 5.41 -10.17 -14.47
C CYS A 114 4.95 -10.87 -15.75
N GLU A 115 4.47 -10.14 -16.76
CA GLU A 115 4.06 -10.64 -18.08
C GLU A 115 5.22 -10.64 -19.07
#